data_c75c167c37fded3c22059aa61f858293
#
_entry.id   c75c167c37fded3c22059aa61f858293
#
_cell.length_a   1.000
_cell.length_b   1.000
_cell.length_c   1.000
_cell.angle_alpha   90.00
_cell.angle_beta   90.00
_cell.angle_gamma   90.00
#
_symmetry.space_group_name_H-M   'P 1'
#
loop_
_entity.id
_entity.type
_entity.pdbx_description
1 polymer ?
#
loop_
_entity_poly.entity_id
_entity_poly.type
_entity_poly.pdbx_seq_one_letter_code
_entity_poly.pdbx_strand_id
1 'polypeptide(L)'
;RVRPIHSGQKLRATMQLLYLFGFFLALLSSLLLIPLLAKYASQLGLIDNPIGSERKLHKAPMPRSGVLGIIIPTAIAILVVLPWNHSVLSFLLSSLVIVGFGLLDDIIELKPIQKLIGQTLGVTLAMVGGMVISDVPFIDNAPAWISYALTYVFVMAVINGVNFSDGM
;
A
#
# COMPACT_ATOMS: atom_id res chain seq x y z
N ARG A 1 10.58 42.55 19.36
CA ARG A 1 9.60 41.45 19.61
C ARG A 1 10.20 40.14 19.09
N VAL A 2 10.75 39.33 19.99
CA VAL A 2 11.30 38.00 19.70
C VAL A 2 10.11 37.07 19.46
N ARG A 3 9.96 36.55 18.25
CA ARG A 3 8.95 35.53 17.96
C ARG A 3 9.35 34.22 18.69
N PRO A 4 8.43 33.53 19.34
CA PRO A 4 8.78 32.33 20.09
C PRO A 4 9.15 31.20 19.12
N ILE A 5 10.43 30.90 19.04
CA ILE A 5 11.01 29.74 18.31
C ILE A 5 10.44 28.42 18.84
N HIS A 6 9.91 28.41 20.06
CA HIS A 6 9.40 27.21 20.74
C HIS A 6 8.10 26.60 20.17
N SER A 7 7.26 27.36 19.47
CA SER A 7 5.99 26.81 18.97
C SER A 7 6.17 25.82 17.81
N GLY A 8 7.05 26.11 16.86
CA GLY A 8 7.34 25.25 15.72
C GLY A 8 8.06 23.94 16.09
N GLN A 9 8.95 24.00 17.07
CA GLN A 9 9.66 22.82 17.57
C GLN A 9 8.73 21.87 18.33
N LYS A 10 7.85 22.42 19.19
CA LYS A 10 6.84 21.61 19.88
C LYS A 10 5.90 20.92 18.89
N LEU A 11 5.42 21.62 17.86
CA LEU A 11 4.55 21.05 16.85
C LEU A 11 5.24 19.91 16.10
N ARG A 12 6.49 20.10 15.68
CA ARG A 12 7.28 19.03 15.00
C ARG A 12 7.48 17.81 15.91
N ALA A 13 7.82 18.01 17.16
CA ALA A 13 7.98 16.91 18.12
C ALA A 13 6.66 16.14 18.32
N THR A 14 5.53 16.85 18.45
CA THR A 14 4.21 16.21 18.57
C THR A 14 3.87 15.39 17.31
N MET A 15 4.14 15.92 16.12
CA MET A 15 3.90 15.17 14.86
C MET A 15 4.79 13.91 14.77
N GLN A 16 6.06 14.02 15.17
CA GLN A 16 6.97 12.87 15.21
C GLN A 16 6.48 11.78 16.16
N LEU A 17 6.04 12.16 17.36
CA LEU A 17 5.47 11.21 18.33
C LEU A 17 4.20 10.53 17.79
N LEU A 18 3.35 11.29 17.09
CA LEU A 18 2.13 10.76 16.48
C LEU A 18 2.44 9.74 15.38
N TYR A 19 3.44 10.01 14.53
CA TYR A 19 3.88 9.05 13.51
C TYR A 19 4.51 7.80 14.13
N LEU A 20 5.32 7.95 15.18
CA LEU A 20 5.85 6.81 15.92
C LEU A 20 4.73 5.97 16.55
N PHE A 21 3.74 6.61 17.13
CA PHE A 21 2.55 5.92 17.66
C PHE A 21 1.84 5.13 16.55
N GLY A 22 1.60 5.75 15.40
CA GLY A 22 0.99 5.06 14.24
C GLY A 22 1.80 3.86 13.74
N PHE A 23 3.13 4.02 13.68
CA PHE A 23 4.02 2.94 13.31
C PHE A 23 3.91 1.74 14.29
N PHE A 24 4.01 1.98 15.60
CA PHE A 24 3.90 0.90 16.58
C PHE A 24 2.50 0.32 16.65
N LEU A 25 1.45 1.13 16.45
CA LEU A 25 0.09 0.64 16.35
C LEU A 25 -0.06 -0.33 15.17
N ALA A 26 0.39 0.05 13.98
CA ALA A 26 0.35 -0.83 12.81
C ALA A 26 1.20 -2.10 13.02
N LEU A 27 2.44 -1.97 13.53
CA LEU A 27 3.35 -3.07 13.74
C LEU A 27 2.78 -4.10 14.73
N LEU A 28 2.39 -3.65 15.93
CA LEU A 28 1.87 -4.54 16.96
C LEU A 28 0.56 -5.21 16.54
N SER A 29 -0.34 -4.44 15.90
CA SER A 29 -1.59 -4.99 15.37
C SER A 29 -1.34 -6.01 14.26
N SER A 30 -0.34 -5.79 13.38
CA SER A 30 0.05 -6.75 12.33
C SER A 30 0.62 -8.04 12.94
N LEU A 31 1.50 -7.93 13.93
CA LEU A 31 2.08 -9.08 14.62
C LEU A 31 1.02 -9.96 15.31
N LEU A 32 -0.08 -9.38 15.76
CA LEU A 32 -1.21 -10.11 16.34
C LEU A 32 -2.15 -10.66 15.26
N LEU A 33 -2.40 -9.90 14.21
CA LEU A 33 -3.40 -10.24 13.19
C LEU A 33 -2.88 -11.31 12.21
N ILE A 34 -1.61 -11.27 11.82
CA ILE A 34 -1.03 -12.24 10.87
C ILE A 34 -1.20 -13.69 11.34
N PRO A 35 -0.78 -14.09 12.56
CA PRO A 35 -0.96 -15.47 13.02
C PRO A 35 -2.43 -15.85 13.18
N LEU A 36 -3.29 -14.89 13.54
CA LEU A 36 -4.73 -15.11 13.62
C LEU A 36 -5.33 -15.41 12.24
N LEU A 37 -5.01 -14.61 11.23
CA LEU A 37 -5.45 -14.83 9.85
C LEU A 37 -4.87 -16.13 9.28
N ALA A 38 -3.61 -16.44 9.57
CA ALA A 38 -2.99 -17.70 9.15
C ALA A 38 -3.72 -18.92 9.72
N LYS A 39 -4.14 -18.86 11.00
CA LYS A 39 -4.94 -19.92 11.64
C LYS A 39 -6.28 -20.17 10.95
N TYR A 40 -6.94 -19.11 10.48
CA TYR A 40 -8.25 -19.20 9.82
C TYR A 40 -8.17 -19.18 8.27
N ALA A 41 -6.96 -19.18 7.70
CA ALA A 41 -6.74 -19.07 6.25
C ALA A 41 -7.47 -20.16 5.45
N SER A 42 -7.53 -21.40 5.98
CA SER A 42 -8.27 -22.51 5.34
C SER A 42 -9.76 -22.26 5.25
N GLN A 43 -10.35 -21.70 6.30
CA GLN A 43 -11.77 -21.39 6.35
C GLN A 43 -12.16 -20.19 5.47
N LEU A 44 -11.19 -19.28 5.25
CA LEU A 44 -11.35 -18.09 4.41
C LEU A 44 -11.02 -18.34 2.93
N GLY A 45 -10.61 -19.56 2.56
CA GLY A 45 -10.18 -19.87 1.20
C GLY A 45 -8.85 -19.21 0.78
N LEU A 46 -8.07 -18.72 1.74
CA LEU A 46 -6.82 -17.97 1.54
C LEU A 46 -5.59 -18.89 1.68
N ILE A 47 -5.65 -20.10 1.15
CA ILE A 47 -4.52 -21.03 1.09
C ILE A 47 -4.04 -21.18 -0.33
N ASP A 48 -2.74 -21.01 -0.55
CA ASP A 48 -2.08 -21.38 -1.77
C ASP A 48 -1.69 -22.86 -1.74
N ASN A 49 -2.32 -23.65 -2.61
CA ASN A 49 -1.96 -25.05 -2.81
C ASN A 49 -0.96 -25.16 -3.96
N PRO A 50 0.24 -25.73 -3.72
CA PRO A 50 1.26 -25.89 -4.77
C PRO A 50 0.93 -27.02 -5.75
N ILE A 51 -0.12 -27.79 -5.52
CA ILE A 51 -0.45 -28.99 -6.31
C ILE A 51 -0.78 -28.60 -7.77
N GLY A 52 0.06 -29.05 -8.71
CA GLY A 52 -0.16 -28.87 -10.15
C GLY A 52 0.54 -27.66 -10.78
N SER A 53 1.37 -26.92 -10.06
CA SER A 53 2.13 -25.80 -10.61
C SER A 53 3.65 -26.02 -10.55
N GLU A 54 4.28 -26.21 -11.70
CA GLU A 54 5.75 -26.35 -11.83
C GLU A 54 6.51 -25.05 -11.48
N ARG A 55 5.79 -23.91 -11.39
CA ARG A 55 6.37 -22.58 -11.11
C ARG A 55 6.49 -22.26 -9.63
N LYS A 56 5.86 -23.02 -8.74
CA LYS A 56 5.85 -22.72 -7.30
C LYS A 56 7.01 -23.39 -6.59
N LEU A 57 7.85 -22.59 -5.94
CA LEU A 57 9.04 -23.05 -5.21
C LEU A 57 8.70 -23.75 -3.88
N HIS A 58 7.54 -23.49 -3.30
CA HIS A 58 7.12 -24.07 -2.03
C HIS A 58 6.35 -25.39 -2.23
N LYS A 59 6.67 -26.36 -1.39
CA LYS A 59 6.06 -27.73 -1.43
C LYS A 59 4.89 -27.89 -0.45
N ALA A 60 4.67 -26.94 0.46
CA ALA A 60 3.60 -26.98 1.46
C ALA A 60 2.55 -25.90 1.18
N PRO A 61 1.27 -26.12 1.55
CA PRO A 61 0.24 -25.08 1.50
C PRO A 61 0.65 -23.86 2.32
N MET A 62 0.60 -22.68 1.74
CA MET A 62 0.97 -21.42 2.41
C MET A 62 -0.23 -20.47 2.49
N PRO A 63 -0.43 -19.81 3.67
CA PRO A 63 -1.51 -18.84 3.79
C PRO A 63 -1.19 -17.57 3.02
N ARG A 64 -2.09 -17.13 2.12
CA ARG A 64 -2.02 -15.85 1.40
C ARG A 64 -2.53 -14.67 2.23
N SER A 65 -2.86 -14.91 3.49
CA SER A 65 -3.45 -13.93 4.41
C SER A 65 -2.47 -12.85 4.92
N GLY A 66 -1.17 -12.97 4.64
CA GLY A 66 -0.15 -12.02 5.09
C GLY A 66 -0.42 -10.58 4.65
N VAL A 67 -0.86 -10.38 3.40
CA VAL A 67 -1.20 -9.06 2.87
C VAL A 67 -2.30 -8.39 3.71
N LEU A 68 -3.38 -9.09 4.04
CA LEU A 68 -4.46 -8.56 4.89
C LEU A 68 -3.96 -8.24 6.29
N GLY A 69 -3.04 -9.06 6.83
CA GLY A 69 -2.43 -8.87 8.14
C GLY A 69 -1.56 -7.62 8.24
N ILE A 70 -1.09 -7.07 7.13
CA ILE A 70 -0.33 -5.82 7.07
C ILE A 70 -1.23 -4.62 6.73
N ILE A 71 -2.09 -4.78 5.73
CA ILE A 71 -2.87 -3.65 5.18
C ILE A 71 -3.96 -3.18 6.13
N ILE A 72 -4.69 -4.10 6.78
CA ILE A 72 -5.74 -3.72 7.71
C ILE A 72 -5.20 -2.90 8.89
N PRO A 73 -4.16 -3.34 9.63
CA PRO A 73 -3.57 -2.55 10.69
C PRO A 73 -2.98 -1.22 10.21
N THR A 74 -2.35 -1.20 9.03
CA THR A 74 -1.80 0.03 8.45
C THR A 74 -2.92 1.02 8.12
N ALA A 75 -4.02 0.58 7.51
CA ALA A 75 -5.16 1.43 7.22
C ALA A 75 -5.80 2.00 8.51
N ILE A 76 -5.93 1.17 9.55
CA ILE A 76 -6.43 1.62 10.86
C ILE A 76 -5.48 2.67 11.47
N ALA A 77 -4.17 2.43 11.45
CA ALA A 77 -3.18 3.37 11.95
C ALA A 77 -3.25 4.72 11.21
N ILE A 78 -3.38 4.69 9.88
CA ILE A 78 -3.55 5.89 9.05
C ILE A 78 -4.82 6.66 9.46
N LEU A 79 -5.96 5.97 9.59
CA LEU A 79 -7.23 6.59 9.98
C LEU A 79 -7.22 7.19 11.39
N VAL A 80 -6.41 6.63 12.30
CA VAL A 80 -6.27 7.11 13.68
C VAL A 80 -5.29 8.29 13.77
N VAL A 81 -4.21 8.27 12.98
CA VAL A 81 -3.08 9.19 13.12
C VAL A 81 -3.19 10.39 12.19
N LEU A 82 -3.68 10.19 10.97
CA LEU A 82 -3.69 11.24 9.96
C LEU A 82 -5.04 11.99 9.93
N PRO A 83 -5.03 13.30 9.62
CA PRO A 83 -6.25 14.05 9.46
C PRO A 83 -7.09 13.53 8.30
N TRP A 84 -8.38 13.44 8.50
CA TRP A 84 -9.32 13.00 7.48
C TRP A 84 -9.47 14.08 6.42
N ASN A 85 -8.78 13.91 5.32
CA ASN A 85 -8.83 14.80 4.17
C ASN A 85 -8.93 14.00 2.87
N HIS A 86 -9.15 14.71 1.77
CA HIS A 86 -9.32 14.10 0.45
C HIS A 86 -8.12 13.22 0.05
N SER A 87 -6.89 13.64 0.31
CA SER A 87 -5.69 12.87 -0.05
C SER A 87 -5.57 11.57 0.74
N VAL A 88 -5.83 11.59 2.05
CA VAL A 88 -5.80 10.38 2.88
C VAL A 88 -6.89 9.39 2.46
N LEU A 89 -8.11 9.87 2.20
CA LEU A 89 -9.19 9.02 1.73
C LEU A 89 -8.90 8.41 0.35
N SER A 90 -8.39 9.22 -0.58
CA SER A 90 -7.99 8.73 -1.92
C SER A 90 -6.86 7.71 -1.84
N PHE A 91 -5.89 7.90 -0.94
CA PHE A 91 -4.84 6.92 -0.68
C PHE A 91 -5.40 5.58 -0.19
N LEU A 92 -6.28 5.61 0.79
CA LEU A 92 -6.90 4.39 1.33
C LEU A 92 -7.76 3.68 0.29
N LEU A 93 -8.54 4.43 -0.51
CA LEU A 93 -9.34 3.88 -1.59
C LEU A 93 -8.46 3.28 -2.71
N SER A 94 -7.40 3.98 -3.11
CA SER A 94 -6.46 3.47 -4.10
C SER A 94 -5.77 2.19 -3.63
N SER A 95 -5.35 2.16 -2.37
CA SER A 95 -4.74 0.98 -1.74
C SER A 95 -5.72 -0.19 -1.70
N LEU A 96 -6.99 0.07 -1.35
CA LEU A 96 -8.04 -0.95 -1.33
C LEU A 96 -8.28 -1.55 -2.72
N VAL A 97 -8.28 -0.73 -3.77
CA VAL A 97 -8.42 -1.20 -5.17
C VAL A 97 -7.23 -2.07 -5.56
N ILE A 98 -6.00 -1.61 -5.34
CA ILE A 98 -4.79 -2.36 -5.70
C ILE A 98 -4.74 -3.70 -4.97
N VAL A 99 -4.98 -3.69 -3.66
CA VAL A 99 -5.01 -4.91 -2.85
C VAL A 99 -6.15 -5.84 -3.25
N GLY A 100 -7.33 -5.29 -3.51
CA GLY A 100 -8.50 -6.06 -3.96
C GLY A 100 -8.19 -6.81 -5.27
N PHE A 101 -7.59 -6.16 -6.24
CA PHE A 101 -7.14 -6.82 -7.47
C PHE A 101 -6.00 -7.81 -7.23
N GLY A 102 -5.08 -7.53 -6.31
CA GLY A 102 -4.04 -8.47 -5.91
C GLY A 102 -4.61 -9.74 -5.29
N LEU A 103 -5.55 -9.61 -4.36
CA LEU A 103 -6.24 -10.77 -3.76
C LEU A 103 -7.08 -11.55 -4.78
N LEU A 104 -7.76 -10.85 -5.70
CA LEU A 104 -8.49 -11.50 -6.79
C LEU A 104 -7.53 -12.30 -7.70
N ASP A 105 -6.37 -11.73 -8.01
CA ASP A 105 -5.34 -12.42 -8.76
C ASP A 105 -4.86 -13.71 -8.07
N ASP A 106 -4.67 -13.64 -6.77
CA ASP A 106 -4.29 -14.81 -5.97
C ASP A 106 -5.36 -15.92 -5.97
N ILE A 107 -6.64 -15.57 -6.07
CA ILE A 107 -7.75 -16.53 -6.03
C ILE A 107 -8.06 -17.11 -7.41
N ILE A 108 -8.12 -16.29 -8.46
CA ILE A 108 -8.62 -16.68 -9.78
C ILE A 108 -7.61 -16.55 -10.92
N GLU A 109 -6.35 -16.22 -10.61
CA GLU A 109 -5.26 -16.05 -11.59
C GLU A 109 -5.68 -15.11 -12.75
N LEU A 110 -5.69 -13.81 -12.50
CA LEU A 110 -6.10 -12.79 -13.44
C LEU A 110 -5.20 -12.76 -14.69
N LYS A 111 -5.79 -12.49 -15.84
CA LYS A 111 -5.01 -12.21 -17.04
C LYS A 111 -4.18 -10.94 -16.88
N PRO A 112 -3.00 -10.82 -17.53
CA PRO A 112 -2.13 -9.65 -17.38
C PRO A 112 -2.83 -8.31 -17.60
N ILE A 113 -3.76 -8.25 -18.56
CA ILE A 113 -4.52 -7.03 -18.84
C ILE A 113 -5.48 -6.65 -17.69
N GLN A 114 -6.06 -7.63 -17.02
CA GLN A 114 -6.96 -7.40 -15.88
C GLN A 114 -6.18 -6.86 -14.68
N LYS A 115 -4.97 -7.39 -14.41
CA LYS A 115 -4.05 -6.85 -13.40
C LYS A 115 -3.69 -5.40 -13.71
N LEU A 116 -3.32 -5.12 -14.98
CA LEU A 116 -2.95 -3.79 -15.42
C LEU A 116 -4.11 -2.79 -15.23
N ILE A 117 -5.35 -3.19 -15.54
CA ILE A 117 -6.54 -2.36 -15.31
C ILE A 117 -6.70 -2.03 -13.83
N GLY A 118 -6.63 -3.03 -12.94
CA GLY A 118 -6.75 -2.82 -11.49
C GLY A 118 -5.67 -1.91 -10.92
N GLN A 119 -4.42 -2.11 -11.32
CA GLN A 119 -3.31 -1.25 -10.94
C GLN A 119 -3.50 0.17 -11.45
N THR A 120 -3.88 0.34 -12.74
CA THR A 120 -4.14 1.66 -13.33
C THR A 120 -5.26 2.41 -12.60
N LEU A 121 -6.36 1.73 -12.27
CA LEU A 121 -7.46 2.33 -11.50
C LEU A 121 -6.98 2.80 -10.13
N GLY A 122 -6.23 1.97 -9.40
CA GLY A 122 -5.70 2.34 -8.10
C GLY A 122 -4.74 3.52 -8.18
N VAL A 123 -3.77 3.50 -9.11
CA VAL A 123 -2.82 4.60 -9.30
C VAL A 123 -3.54 5.90 -9.69
N THR A 124 -4.52 5.83 -10.58
CA THR A 124 -5.32 7.00 -10.97
C THR A 124 -6.07 7.60 -9.78
N LEU A 125 -6.67 6.77 -8.92
CA LEU A 125 -7.33 7.24 -7.69
C LEU A 125 -6.37 7.95 -6.74
N ALA A 126 -5.14 7.43 -6.57
CA ALA A 126 -4.11 8.08 -5.76
C ALA A 126 -3.73 9.46 -6.34
N MET A 127 -3.55 9.53 -7.67
CA MET A 127 -3.21 10.77 -8.37
C MET A 127 -4.33 11.81 -8.29
N VAL A 128 -5.59 11.41 -8.41
CA VAL A 128 -6.77 12.28 -8.18
C VAL A 128 -6.77 12.82 -6.74
N GLY A 129 -6.29 12.04 -5.78
CA GLY A 129 -6.08 12.46 -4.39
C GLY A 129 -4.94 13.44 -4.16
N GLY A 130 -4.22 13.81 -5.21
CA GLY A 130 -3.09 14.73 -5.13
C GLY A 130 -1.73 14.04 -4.87
N MET A 131 -1.66 12.72 -4.95
CA MET A 131 -0.41 11.98 -4.83
C MET A 131 0.34 11.99 -6.16
N VAL A 132 0.98 13.10 -6.44
CA VAL A 132 1.73 13.36 -7.67
C VAL A 132 3.12 13.85 -7.32
N ILE A 133 4.13 13.37 -8.03
CA ILE A 133 5.50 13.85 -7.92
C ILE A 133 5.52 15.28 -8.48
N SER A 134 5.62 16.28 -7.59
CA SER A 134 5.59 17.71 -7.94
C SER A 134 6.95 18.24 -8.38
N ASP A 135 8.01 17.77 -7.72
CA ASP A 135 9.37 18.20 -7.99
C ASP A 135 10.05 17.20 -8.91
N VAL A 136 10.11 17.53 -10.20
CA VAL A 136 10.75 16.67 -11.20
C VAL A 136 12.23 17.03 -11.27
N PRO A 137 13.15 16.12 -10.89
CA PRO A 137 14.59 16.41 -10.96
C PRO A 137 15.01 16.86 -12.34
N PHE A 138 15.88 17.88 -12.39
CA PHE A 138 16.48 18.42 -13.62
C PHE A 138 15.52 19.16 -14.57
N ILE A 139 14.23 19.35 -14.22
CA ILE A 139 13.25 20.06 -15.03
C ILE A 139 12.56 21.12 -14.17
N ASP A 140 13.08 22.34 -14.20
CA ASP A 140 12.45 23.47 -13.56
C ASP A 140 11.10 23.79 -14.26
N ASN A 141 10.05 24.00 -13.45
CA ASN A 141 8.70 24.26 -13.95
C ASN A 141 8.16 23.20 -14.93
N ALA A 142 8.37 21.93 -14.62
CA ALA A 142 7.85 20.82 -15.43
C ALA A 142 6.34 20.99 -15.67
N PRO A 143 5.87 20.84 -16.91
CA PRO A 143 4.43 20.82 -17.18
C PRO A 143 3.73 19.73 -16.38
N ALA A 144 2.51 19.99 -15.91
CA ALA A 144 1.77 19.07 -15.05
C ALA A 144 1.66 17.64 -15.60
N TRP A 145 1.51 17.49 -16.91
CA TRP A 145 1.41 16.17 -17.54
C TRP A 145 2.68 15.31 -17.33
N ILE A 146 3.87 15.94 -17.24
CA ILE A 146 5.13 15.22 -16.96
C ILE A 146 5.08 14.64 -15.53
N SER A 147 4.65 15.42 -14.55
CA SER A 147 4.47 14.99 -13.16
C SER A 147 3.51 13.80 -13.05
N TYR A 148 2.38 13.88 -13.75
CA TYR A 148 1.41 12.78 -13.79
C TYR A 148 1.96 11.53 -14.48
N ALA A 149 2.60 11.68 -15.64
CA ALA A 149 3.20 10.57 -16.38
C ALA A 149 4.31 9.89 -15.56
N LEU A 150 5.19 10.69 -14.94
CA LEU A 150 6.28 10.20 -14.11
C LEU A 150 5.73 9.45 -12.89
N THR A 151 4.73 10.01 -12.22
CA THR A 151 4.07 9.35 -11.07
C THR A 151 3.48 8.02 -11.48
N TYR A 152 2.73 7.99 -12.58
CA TYR A 152 2.11 6.77 -13.08
C TYR A 152 3.15 5.69 -13.38
N VAL A 153 4.16 6.02 -14.17
CA VAL A 153 5.22 5.07 -14.55
C VAL A 153 5.98 4.58 -13.32
N PHE A 154 6.34 5.49 -12.41
CA PHE A 154 7.06 5.14 -11.18
C PHE A 154 6.27 4.19 -10.31
N VAL A 155 5.01 4.51 -10.00
CA VAL A 155 4.18 3.67 -9.13
C VAL A 155 3.90 2.32 -9.78
N MET A 156 3.60 2.30 -11.09
CA MET A 156 3.40 1.05 -11.84
C MET A 156 4.67 0.19 -11.86
N ALA A 157 5.85 0.80 -12.02
CA ALA A 157 7.11 0.09 -11.97
C ALA A 157 7.37 -0.53 -10.59
N VAL A 158 7.08 0.20 -9.51
CA VAL A 158 7.21 -0.31 -8.14
C VAL A 158 6.26 -1.48 -7.89
N ILE A 159 4.97 -1.34 -8.22
CA ILE A 159 3.98 -2.40 -8.02
C ILE A 159 4.38 -3.68 -8.78
N ASN A 160 4.76 -3.54 -10.04
CA ASN A 160 5.13 -4.70 -10.85
C ASN A 160 6.51 -5.26 -10.48
N GLY A 161 7.46 -4.42 -10.06
CA GLY A 161 8.76 -4.84 -9.56
C GLY A 161 8.64 -5.68 -8.29
N VAL A 162 7.80 -5.27 -7.34
CA VAL A 162 7.51 -6.06 -6.13
C VAL A 162 6.82 -7.37 -6.48
N ASN A 163 5.80 -7.36 -7.34
CA ASN A 163 5.13 -8.57 -7.81
C ASN A 163 6.09 -9.56 -8.49
N PHE A 164 7.02 -9.05 -9.29
CA PHE A 164 8.02 -9.90 -9.95
C PHE A 164 8.99 -10.51 -8.92
N SER A 165 9.41 -9.75 -7.92
CA SER A 165 10.30 -10.22 -6.86
C SER A 165 9.66 -11.31 -5.99
N ASP A 166 8.35 -11.22 -5.76
CA ASP A 166 7.60 -12.22 -4.97
C ASP A 166 7.41 -13.55 -5.73
N GLY A 167 7.46 -13.51 -7.07
CA GLY A 167 7.35 -14.68 -7.93
C GLY A 167 8.66 -15.42 -8.22
N MET A 168 9.80 -14.94 -7.67
CA MET A 168 11.11 -15.58 -7.78
C MET A 168 11.45 -16.36 -6.53
#